data_0b7794b713d39eb12b359f60052f12df
#
_entry.id   0b7794b713d39eb12b359f60052f12df
#
_cell.length_a   1.000
_cell.length_b   1.000
_cell.length_c   1.000
_cell.angle_alpha   90.00
_cell.angle_beta   90.00
_cell.angle_gamma   90.00
#
_symmetry.space_group_name_H-M   'P 1'
#
loop_
_entity.id
_entity.type
_entity.pdbx_description
1 polymer ?
#
loop_
_entity_poly.entity_id
_entity_poly.type
_entity_poly.pdbx_seq_one_letter_code
_entity_poly.pdbx_strand_id
1 'polypeptide(L)'
;ASVLSLESAEEDRLVRFRLRRFGPEGKGAEPISDLQQDYRSLGRQAVFFASGTFCKGSLQLAPQTPFAAEYGFIDANRRHRLVQLYDVAGRPSSLVLIREFRAGSGASERPPLEAEHLLGHWRGVRATVSADWAEPELSECSTSFAGSDLEAAQLLPDGGYSRRPDQVSHREAFSVEAGWLSGPDRLERLVRYYDASGAWLSACHELLNRLGG
;
A
#
# COMPACT_ATOMS: atom_id res chain seq x y z
N ALA A 1 -11.96 12.85 14.31
CA ALA A 1 -12.34 11.60 13.62
C ALA A 1 -12.28 11.78 12.10
N SER A 2 -12.12 10.68 11.35
CA SER A 2 -12.19 10.71 9.89
C SER A 2 -13.19 9.66 9.39
N VAL A 3 -13.88 9.98 8.31
CA VAL A 3 -14.78 9.06 7.61
C VAL A 3 -14.39 9.05 6.14
N LEU A 4 -14.12 7.86 5.64
CA LEU A 4 -13.87 7.62 4.23
C LEU A 4 -15.05 6.87 3.62
N SER A 5 -15.49 7.28 2.44
CA SER A 5 -16.40 6.52 1.60
C SER A 5 -15.77 6.27 0.22
N LEU A 6 -16.07 5.10 -0.33
CA LEU A 6 -15.75 4.72 -1.69
C LEU A 6 -17.05 4.28 -2.34
N GLU A 7 -17.37 4.87 -3.47
CA GLU A 7 -18.57 4.57 -4.22
C GLU A 7 -18.18 4.23 -5.66
N SER A 8 -18.70 3.11 -6.17
CA SER A 8 -18.62 2.81 -7.59
C SER A 8 -19.75 3.54 -8.33
N ALA A 9 -19.46 4.11 -9.46
CA ALA A 9 -20.40 4.81 -10.32
C ALA A 9 -20.07 4.58 -11.80
N GLU A 10 -20.98 4.98 -12.71
CA GLU A 10 -20.82 4.88 -14.16
C GLU A 10 -20.50 3.43 -14.60
N GLU A 11 -21.26 2.44 -14.10
CA GLU A 11 -21.07 1.01 -14.42
C GLU A 11 -19.63 0.53 -14.10
N ASP A 12 -19.16 0.88 -12.91
CA ASP A 12 -17.83 0.55 -12.39
C ASP A 12 -16.64 1.23 -13.10
N ARG A 13 -16.91 2.22 -13.95
CA ARG A 13 -15.85 3.01 -14.60
C ARG A 13 -15.32 4.17 -13.77
N LEU A 14 -15.98 4.46 -12.65
CA LEU A 14 -15.64 5.54 -11.75
C LEU A 14 -15.64 5.04 -10.31
N VAL A 15 -14.54 5.28 -9.60
CA VAL A 15 -14.51 5.18 -8.14
C VAL A 15 -14.48 6.56 -7.55
N ARG A 16 -15.53 6.93 -6.83
CA ARG A 16 -15.59 8.18 -6.08
C ARG A 16 -15.04 7.97 -4.68
N PHE A 17 -13.97 8.65 -4.38
CA PHE A 17 -13.34 8.71 -3.07
C PHE A 17 -13.79 9.98 -2.36
N ARG A 18 -14.26 9.88 -1.11
CA ARG A 18 -14.56 11.03 -0.27
C ARG A 18 -14.00 10.82 1.13
N LEU A 19 -13.14 11.74 1.57
CA LEU A 19 -12.57 11.75 2.91
C LEU A 19 -13.04 12.98 3.68
N ARG A 20 -13.85 12.76 4.71
CA ARG A 20 -14.31 13.81 5.63
C ARG A 20 -13.53 13.70 6.94
N ARG A 21 -12.99 14.82 7.38
CA ARG A 21 -12.31 14.94 8.69
C ARG A 21 -13.15 15.79 9.60
N PHE A 22 -13.27 15.36 10.84
CA PHE A 22 -14.08 16.00 11.88
C PHE A 22 -13.18 16.42 13.05
N GLY A 23 -13.53 17.54 13.69
CA GLY A 23 -12.89 18.03 14.90
C GLY A 23 -13.15 17.13 16.11
N PRO A 24 -12.77 17.62 17.32
CA PRO A 24 -12.98 16.90 18.59
C PRO A 24 -14.46 16.58 18.88
N GLU A 25 -15.37 17.39 18.35
CA GLU A 25 -16.82 17.25 18.51
C GLU A 25 -17.39 16.01 17.82
N GLY A 26 -16.59 15.36 16.95
CA GLY A 26 -16.94 14.11 16.33
C GLY A 26 -17.78 14.24 15.06
N LYS A 27 -18.33 13.10 14.60
CA LYS A 27 -19.01 12.94 13.29
C LYS A 27 -20.37 13.64 13.20
N GLY A 28 -20.92 14.12 14.33
CA GLY A 28 -22.20 14.84 14.37
C GLY A 28 -22.06 16.33 14.00
N ALA A 29 -20.84 16.86 13.93
CA ALA A 29 -20.56 18.22 13.53
C ALA A 29 -20.23 18.32 12.05
N GLU A 30 -20.18 19.55 11.51
CA GLU A 30 -19.69 19.80 10.17
C GLU A 30 -18.22 19.37 10.04
N PRO A 31 -17.84 18.75 8.91
CA PRO A 31 -16.46 18.35 8.70
C PRO A 31 -15.54 19.57 8.58
N ILE A 32 -14.40 19.55 9.25
CA ILE A 32 -13.34 20.57 9.10
C ILE A 32 -12.58 20.44 7.76
N SER A 33 -12.73 19.30 7.09
CA SER A 33 -12.19 19.06 5.76
C SER A 33 -13.03 18.00 5.06
N ASP A 34 -13.39 18.27 3.81
CA ASP A 34 -14.16 17.36 2.95
C ASP A 34 -13.45 17.31 1.58
N LEU A 35 -12.73 16.22 1.35
CA LEU A 35 -12.00 15.98 0.10
C LEU A 35 -12.79 14.95 -0.71
N GLN A 36 -13.16 15.30 -1.92
CA GLN A 36 -13.70 14.38 -2.91
C GLN A 36 -12.74 14.26 -4.09
N GLN A 37 -12.52 13.04 -4.54
CA GLN A 37 -11.69 12.74 -5.70
C GLN A 37 -12.33 11.61 -6.50
N ASP A 38 -12.49 11.85 -7.79
CA ASP A 38 -13.02 10.85 -8.71
C ASP A 38 -11.86 10.21 -9.49
N TYR A 39 -11.79 8.88 -9.39
CA TYR A 39 -10.84 8.07 -10.16
C TYR A 39 -11.60 7.43 -11.32
N ARG A 40 -11.43 8.00 -12.52
CA ARG A 40 -11.94 7.42 -13.78
C ARG A 40 -10.94 6.41 -14.28
N SER A 41 -11.35 5.18 -14.35
CA SER A 41 -10.53 4.05 -14.72
C SER A 41 -9.08 4.16 -14.23
N LEU A 42 -8.48 3.14 -13.97
CA LEU A 42 -7.12 2.91 -13.54
C LEU A 42 -6.14 3.88 -14.23
N GLY A 43 -6.12 5.14 -13.82
CA GLY A 43 -5.03 6.02 -14.21
C GLY A 43 -3.73 5.33 -13.80
N ARG A 44 -2.70 5.37 -14.64
CA ARG A 44 -1.40 4.71 -14.39
C ARG A 44 -0.83 4.97 -12.99
N GLN A 45 -1.28 6.01 -12.31
CA GLN A 45 -0.90 6.33 -10.94
C GLN A 45 -1.47 5.36 -9.91
N ALA A 46 -2.66 4.79 -10.15
CA ALA A 46 -3.34 3.89 -9.22
C ALA A 46 -3.63 2.54 -9.90
N VAL A 47 -3.17 1.47 -9.28
CA VAL A 47 -3.40 0.09 -9.68
C VAL A 47 -4.27 -0.56 -8.62
N PHE A 48 -5.43 -1.08 -9.02
CA PHE A 48 -6.31 -1.87 -8.17
C PHE A 48 -6.22 -3.34 -8.57
N PHE A 49 -6.16 -4.20 -7.58
CA PHE A 49 -6.17 -5.65 -7.75
C PHE A 49 -7.55 -6.22 -7.44
N ALA A 50 -7.82 -7.44 -7.91
CA ALA A 50 -9.14 -8.08 -7.77
C ALA A 50 -9.62 -8.22 -6.31
N SER A 51 -8.71 -8.25 -5.35
CA SER A 51 -9.02 -8.25 -3.91
C SER A 51 -9.57 -6.90 -3.38
N GLY A 52 -9.52 -5.83 -4.17
CA GLY A 52 -9.75 -4.46 -3.72
C GLY A 52 -8.51 -3.78 -3.13
N THR A 53 -7.43 -4.53 -2.95
CA THR A 53 -6.11 -4.02 -2.57
C THR A 53 -5.58 -3.13 -3.70
N PHE A 54 -4.90 -2.05 -3.35
CA PHE A 54 -4.39 -1.11 -4.36
C PHE A 54 -3.02 -0.54 -4.00
N CYS A 55 -2.33 -0.08 -5.02
CA CYS A 55 -1.23 0.85 -4.83
C CYS A 55 -1.33 2.02 -5.79
N LYS A 56 -0.85 3.18 -5.37
CA LYS A 56 -0.66 4.34 -6.25
C LYS A 56 0.66 5.03 -5.94
N GLY A 57 1.18 5.83 -6.86
CA GLY A 57 2.42 6.56 -6.62
C GLY A 57 2.91 7.30 -7.84
N SER A 58 4.03 7.97 -7.68
CA SER A 58 4.71 8.65 -8.77
C SER A 58 4.96 7.70 -9.93
N LEU A 59 4.72 8.16 -11.15
CA LEU A 59 5.02 7.40 -12.38
C LEU A 59 6.46 7.61 -12.83
N GLN A 60 7.03 8.73 -12.41
CA GLN A 60 8.37 9.14 -12.75
C GLN A 60 8.99 9.83 -11.54
N LEU A 61 10.20 9.47 -11.20
CA LEU A 61 11.04 10.29 -10.35
C LEU A 61 11.46 11.52 -11.17
N ALA A 62 11.06 12.70 -10.76
CA ALA A 62 11.34 13.93 -11.49
C ALA A 62 12.16 14.91 -10.64
N PRO A 63 13.10 15.66 -11.24
CA PRO A 63 13.86 16.67 -10.51
C PRO A 63 12.95 17.68 -9.82
N GLN A 64 13.31 18.09 -8.61
CA GLN A 64 12.58 19.07 -7.81
C GLN A 64 11.14 18.67 -7.45
N THR A 65 10.78 17.40 -7.61
CA THR A 65 9.44 16.89 -7.30
C THR A 65 9.54 15.82 -6.21
N PRO A 66 8.75 15.91 -5.15
CA PRO A 66 8.67 14.86 -4.15
C PRO A 66 8.19 13.54 -4.78
N PHE A 67 8.80 12.43 -4.35
CA PHE A 67 8.35 11.10 -4.72
C PHE A 67 7.40 10.54 -3.65
N ALA A 68 6.37 9.83 -4.08
CA ALA A 68 5.40 9.22 -3.19
C ALA A 68 4.94 7.86 -3.67
N ALA A 69 4.65 6.98 -2.72
CA ALA A 69 3.92 5.73 -2.95
C ALA A 69 2.90 5.51 -1.82
N GLU A 70 1.72 5.05 -2.19
CA GLU A 70 0.64 4.69 -1.26
C GLU A 70 0.17 3.28 -1.56
N TYR A 71 -0.12 2.55 -0.51
CA TYR A 71 -0.59 1.16 -0.52
C TYR A 71 -1.85 1.04 0.32
N GLY A 72 -2.79 0.24 -0.14
CA GLY A 72 -4.01 -0.04 0.60
C GLY A 72 -4.34 -1.52 0.56
N PHE A 73 -4.36 -2.15 1.73
CA PHE A 73 -4.76 -3.53 1.95
C PHE A 73 -6.15 -3.60 2.54
N ILE A 74 -6.90 -4.62 2.17
CA ILE A 74 -8.26 -4.84 2.66
C ILE A 74 -8.39 -6.28 3.16
N ASP A 75 -8.85 -6.42 4.40
CA ASP A 75 -9.20 -7.70 4.98
C ASP A 75 -10.52 -7.58 5.76
N ALA A 76 -11.58 -8.14 5.21
CA ALA A 76 -12.92 -8.10 5.76
C ALA A 76 -13.37 -6.68 6.13
N ASN A 77 -13.31 -6.33 7.41
CA ASN A 77 -13.79 -5.07 7.97
C ASN A 77 -12.67 -4.09 8.32
N ARG A 78 -11.44 -4.40 7.92
CA ARG A 78 -10.25 -3.56 8.16
C ARG A 78 -9.64 -3.14 6.85
N ARG A 79 -9.12 -1.93 6.84
CA ARG A 79 -8.26 -1.44 5.78
C ARG A 79 -7.02 -0.81 6.38
N HIS A 80 -5.87 -1.26 5.90
CA HIS A 80 -4.56 -0.80 6.31
C HIS A 80 -3.96 -0.03 5.14
N ARG A 81 -3.67 1.26 5.32
CA ARG A 81 -3.08 2.10 4.28
C ARG A 81 -1.75 2.65 4.76
N LEU A 82 -0.77 2.60 3.89
CA LEU A 82 0.57 3.07 4.14
C LEU A 82 0.99 4.07 3.06
N VAL A 83 1.49 5.23 3.45
CA VAL A 83 2.00 6.25 2.53
C VAL A 83 3.47 6.50 2.83
N GLN A 84 4.32 6.27 1.83
CA GLN A 84 5.75 6.58 1.83
C GLN A 84 5.98 7.87 1.08
N LEU A 85 6.57 8.86 1.73
CA LEU A 85 6.91 10.15 1.13
C LEU A 85 8.42 10.37 1.15
N TYR A 86 8.92 10.94 0.06
CA TYR A 86 10.30 11.34 -0.11
C TYR A 86 10.37 12.83 -0.44
N ASP A 87 11.42 13.49 0.00
CA ASP A 87 11.68 14.88 -0.32
C ASP A 87 12.18 15.04 -1.78
N VAL A 88 12.39 16.29 -2.19
CA VAL A 88 12.90 16.61 -3.53
C VAL A 88 14.33 16.12 -3.79
N ALA A 89 15.07 15.76 -2.76
CA ALA A 89 16.40 15.15 -2.85
C ALA A 89 16.34 13.61 -2.90
N GLY A 90 15.13 13.04 -2.91
CA GLY A 90 14.91 11.59 -2.93
C GLY A 90 15.13 10.90 -1.59
N ARG A 91 15.19 11.64 -0.47
CA ARG A 91 15.35 11.07 0.88
C ARG A 91 14.00 10.85 1.54
N PRO A 92 13.81 9.76 2.31
CA PRO A 92 12.59 9.55 3.05
C PRO A 92 12.26 10.75 3.94
N SER A 93 11.06 11.30 3.79
CA SER A 93 10.59 12.44 4.57
C SER A 93 9.49 12.09 5.55
N SER A 94 8.61 11.14 5.18
CA SER A 94 7.50 10.72 6.03
C SER A 94 7.05 9.30 5.71
N LEU A 95 6.53 8.63 6.74
CA LEU A 95 5.80 7.37 6.64
C LEU A 95 4.50 7.53 7.42
N VAL A 96 3.37 7.40 6.72
CA VAL A 96 2.05 7.60 7.32
C VAL A 96 1.27 6.30 7.27
N LEU A 97 0.90 5.79 8.45
CA LEU A 97 0.01 4.65 8.60
C LEU A 97 -1.42 5.13 8.88
N ILE A 98 -2.37 4.65 8.09
CA ILE A 98 -3.79 4.93 8.24
C ILE A 98 -4.52 3.60 8.43
N ARG A 99 -5.12 3.41 9.61
CA ARG A 99 -5.89 2.23 9.96
C ARG A 99 -7.36 2.59 9.94
N GLU A 100 -8.12 1.84 9.17
CA GLU A 100 -9.53 2.09 8.95
C GLU A 100 -10.35 0.84 9.28
N PHE A 101 -11.48 1.06 9.93
CA PHE A 101 -12.38 0.00 10.35
C PHE A 101 -13.77 0.28 9.80
N ARG A 102 -14.43 -0.76 9.29
CA ARG A 102 -15.79 -0.64 8.79
C ARG A 102 -16.70 -0.19 9.93
N ALA A 103 -17.45 0.87 9.69
CA ALA A 103 -18.36 1.40 10.70
C ALA A 103 -19.38 0.34 11.14
N GLY A 104 -19.57 0.17 12.45
CA GLY A 104 -20.50 -0.80 13.02
C GLY A 104 -20.04 -2.25 13.02
N SER A 105 -18.83 -2.56 12.54
CA SER A 105 -18.35 -3.94 12.45
C SER A 105 -17.77 -4.52 13.75
N GLY A 106 -17.46 -3.68 14.73
CA GLY A 106 -16.72 -4.08 15.93
C GLY A 106 -15.24 -4.43 15.68
N ALA A 107 -14.74 -4.25 14.46
CA ALA A 107 -13.31 -4.46 14.16
C ALA A 107 -12.44 -3.47 14.94
N SER A 108 -11.31 -3.97 15.45
CA SER A 108 -10.36 -3.22 16.28
C SER A 108 -8.93 -3.38 15.78
N GLU A 109 -8.05 -2.58 16.33
CA GLU A 109 -6.61 -2.68 16.08
C GLU A 109 -6.06 -4.02 16.60
N ARG A 110 -5.04 -4.50 15.91
CA ARG A 110 -4.23 -5.64 16.32
C ARG A 110 -2.94 -5.15 17.00
N PRO A 111 -2.27 -6.00 17.78
CA PRO A 111 -0.94 -5.71 18.28
C PRO A 111 0.02 -5.27 17.16
N PRO A 112 1.08 -4.53 17.49
CA PRO A 112 2.17 -4.28 16.56
C PRO A 112 2.72 -5.58 15.98
N LEU A 113 3.23 -5.49 14.75
CA LEU A 113 3.98 -6.58 14.16
C LEU A 113 5.33 -6.69 14.88
N GLU A 114 5.66 -7.88 15.31
CA GLU A 114 6.98 -8.24 15.81
C GLU A 114 7.79 -8.90 14.70
N ALA A 115 9.13 -8.81 14.78
CA ALA A 115 10.02 -9.31 13.74
C ALA A 115 9.81 -10.80 13.47
N GLU A 116 9.62 -11.57 14.51
CA GLU A 116 9.42 -13.03 14.47
C GLU A 116 8.19 -13.42 13.65
N HIS A 117 7.18 -12.54 13.59
CA HIS A 117 5.96 -12.79 12.81
C HIS A 117 6.18 -12.77 11.29
N LEU A 118 7.28 -12.18 10.82
CA LEU A 118 7.63 -12.19 9.39
C LEU A 118 8.63 -13.30 9.04
N LEU A 119 9.44 -13.76 9.99
CA LEU A 119 10.49 -14.76 9.74
C LEU A 119 9.92 -16.04 9.14
N GLY A 120 10.71 -16.66 8.26
CA GLY A 120 10.40 -17.95 7.64
C GLY A 120 10.07 -17.86 6.16
N HIS A 121 9.48 -18.94 5.65
CA HIS A 121 9.20 -19.12 4.23
C HIS A 121 7.71 -18.87 3.92
N TRP A 122 7.46 -18.16 2.84
CA TRP A 122 6.15 -17.78 2.39
C TRP A 122 5.96 -18.17 0.93
N ARG A 123 4.80 -18.68 0.58
CA ARG A 123 4.44 -19.05 -0.80
C ARG A 123 3.02 -18.62 -1.11
N GLY A 124 2.79 -18.25 -2.37
CA GLY A 124 1.47 -17.85 -2.82
C GLY A 124 1.42 -17.43 -4.27
N VAL A 125 0.57 -16.46 -4.56
CA VAL A 125 0.32 -15.97 -5.90
C VAL A 125 0.68 -14.49 -5.96
N ARG A 126 1.33 -14.11 -7.07
CA ARG A 126 1.64 -12.73 -7.44
C ARG A 126 0.80 -12.34 -8.64
N ALA A 127 0.15 -11.19 -8.54
CA ALA A 127 -0.43 -10.49 -9.68
C ALA A 127 0.48 -9.30 -10.03
N THR A 128 0.91 -9.20 -11.28
CA THR A 128 1.78 -8.13 -11.78
C THR A 128 1.04 -7.30 -12.82
N VAL A 129 1.04 -5.99 -12.66
CA VAL A 129 0.58 -5.01 -13.64
C VAL A 129 1.77 -4.21 -14.10
N SER A 130 2.07 -4.24 -15.39
CA SER A 130 3.20 -3.55 -16.00
C SER A 130 2.83 -2.18 -16.58
N ALA A 131 3.85 -1.37 -16.87
CA ALA A 131 3.65 0.01 -17.36
C ALA A 131 3.02 0.09 -18.76
N ASP A 132 3.03 -0.97 -19.53
CA ASP A 132 2.35 -1.10 -20.82
C ASP A 132 0.86 -1.40 -20.69
N TRP A 133 0.39 -1.70 -19.45
CA TRP A 133 -1.02 -2.03 -19.17
C TRP A 133 -1.53 -3.28 -19.89
N ALA A 134 -0.65 -4.23 -20.17
CA ALA A 134 -1.07 -5.57 -20.55
C ALA A 134 -1.99 -6.18 -19.47
N GLU A 135 -2.70 -7.25 -19.84
CA GLU A 135 -3.49 -8.01 -18.86
C GLU A 135 -2.59 -8.42 -17.68
N PRO A 136 -3.12 -8.34 -16.43
CA PRO A 136 -2.34 -8.71 -15.25
C PRO A 136 -1.79 -10.13 -15.36
N GLU A 137 -0.49 -10.25 -15.19
CA GLU A 137 0.18 -11.56 -15.17
C GLU A 137 0.02 -12.18 -13.77
N LEU A 138 -0.45 -13.44 -13.73
CA LEU A 138 -0.54 -14.24 -12.52
C LEU A 138 0.57 -15.30 -12.52
N SER A 139 1.32 -15.38 -11.44
CA SER A 139 2.39 -16.36 -11.25
C SER A 139 2.44 -16.87 -9.81
N GLU A 140 2.93 -18.11 -9.64
CA GLU A 140 3.33 -18.56 -8.31
C GLU A 140 4.55 -17.77 -7.84
N CYS A 141 4.60 -17.48 -6.57
CA CYS A 141 5.74 -16.81 -5.96
C CYS A 141 6.06 -17.38 -4.59
N SER A 142 7.31 -17.24 -4.21
CA SER A 142 7.78 -17.54 -2.85
C SER A 142 8.74 -16.45 -2.40
N THR A 143 8.77 -16.22 -1.11
CA THR A 143 9.73 -15.33 -0.46
C THR A 143 10.11 -15.90 0.90
N SER A 144 11.26 -15.50 1.40
CA SER A 144 11.68 -15.80 2.76
C SER A 144 12.15 -14.53 3.44
N PHE A 145 11.91 -14.44 4.73
CA PHE A 145 12.44 -13.38 5.57
C PHE A 145 13.42 -13.99 6.57
N ALA A 146 14.65 -13.55 6.50
CA ALA A 146 15.70 -13.80 7.48
C ALA A 146 15.90 -12.57 8.38
N GLY A 147 16.70 -12.66 9.42
CA GLY A 147 16.95 -11.54 10.32
C GLY A 147 17.48 -10.29 9.62
N SER A 148 18.36 -10.45 8.63
CA SER A 148 18.89 -9.35 7.82
C SER A 148 17.85 -8.61 6.96
N ASP A 149 16.79 -9.32 6.54
CA ASP A 149 15.71 -8.69 5.78
C ASP A 149 14.87 -7.76 6.65
N LEU A 150 14.81 -8.05 7.94
CA LEU A 150 14.06 -7.27 8.91
C LEU A 150 14.78 -5.97 9.30
N GLU A 151 16.10 -5.95 9.25
CA GLU A 151 16.89 -4.74 9.50
C GLU A 151 16.58 -3.65 8.45
N ALA A 152 16.25 -4.05 7.22
CA ALA A 152 15.84 -3.14 6.14
C ALA A 152 14.35 -2.79 6.18
N ALA A 153 13.57 -3.36 7.09
CA ALA A 153 12.14 -3.16 7.19
C ALA A 153 11.77 -2.32 8.43
N GLN A 154 10.93 -1.33 8.24
CA GLN A 154 10.31 -0.60 9.34
C GLN A 154 9.01 -1.31 9.74
N LEU A 155 8.98 -1.92 10.92
CA LEU A 155 7.80 -2.57 11.47
C LEU A 155 6.81 -1.51 11.98
N LEU A 156 5.52 -1.80 11.83
CA LEU A 156 4.44 -0.86 12.08
C LEU A 156 3.34 -1.47 12.94
N PRO A 157 2.53 -0.65 13.62
CA PRO A 157 1.32 -1.11 14.29
C PRO A 157 0.38 -1.87 13.33
N ASP A 158 -0.51 -2.68 13.91
CA ASP A 158 -1.55 -3.44 13.21
C ASP A 158 -1.03 -4.44 12.17
N GLY A 159 0.18 -4.97 12.37
CA GLY A 159 0.74 -6.02 11.52
C GLY A 159 1.32 -5.55 10.19
N GLY A 160 1.58 -4.25 10.05
CA GLY A 160 2.17 -3.69 8.84
C GLY A 160 3.69 -3.59 8.88
N TYR A 161 4.31 -3.50 7.71
CA TYR A 161 5.69 -3.09 7.56
C TYR A 161 5.91 -2.27 6.28
N SER A 162 7.00 -1.55 6.26
CA SER A 162 7.48 -0.78 5.12
C SER A 162 8.92 -1.15 4.81
N ARG A 163 9.23 -1.44 3.55
CA ARG A 163 10.60 -1.56 3.07
C ARG A 163 10.81 -0.57 1.94
N ARG A 164 11.84 0.23 2.05
CA ARG A 164 12.12 1.30 1.10
C ARG A 164 13.61 1.67 1.12
N PRO A 165 14.18 2.15 0.00
CA PRO A 165 15.55 2.62 -0.01
C PRO A 165 15.70 3.91 0.80
N ASP A 166 16.89 4.12 1.35
CA ASP A 166 17.25 5.36 2.05
C ASP A 166 17.33 6.57 1.12
N GLN A 167 17.46 6.31 -0.18
CA GLN A 167 17.39 7.34 -1.21
C GLN A 167 16.90 6.76 -2.53
N VAL A 168 15.94 7.43 -3.17
CA VAL A 168 15.57 7.18 -4.56
C VAL A 168 16.38 8.10 -5.47
N SER A 169 16.91 7.57 -6.56
CA SER A 169 17.78 8.33 -7.48
C SER A 169 17.58 7.89 -8.93
N HIS A 170 18.04 8.73 -9.87
CA HIS A 170 18.09 8.40 -11.31
C HIS A 170 19.34 7.59 -11.72
N ARG A 171 19.98 6.90 -10.80
CA ARG A 171 21.24 6.19 -11.06
C ARG A 171 21.10 4.69 -11.05
N GLU A 172 20.10 4.20 -10.37
CA GLU A 172 19.86 2.78 -10.16
C GLU A 172 18.37 2.47 -10.09
N ALA A 173 18.01 1.25 -10.52
CA ALA A 173 16.67 0.76 -10.35
C ALA A 173 16.37 0.57 -8.86
N PHE A 174 15.14 0.87 -8.46
CA PHE A 174 14.71 0.72 -7.07
C PHE A 174 13.29 0.18 -6.96
N SER A 175 12.95 -0.28 -5.79
CA SER A 175 11.58 -0.64 -5.44
C SER A 175 11.19 -0.04 -4.10
N VAL A 176 9.90 0.16 -3.93
CA VAL A 176 9.27 0.55 -2.68
C VAL A 176 8.17 -0.44 -2.36
N GLU A 177 8.08 -0.85 -1.12
CA GLU A 177 7.28 -1.99 -0.69
C GLU A 177 6.52 -1.66 0.61
N ALA A 178 5.31 -2.18 0.68
CA ALA A 178 4.56 -2.32 1.92
C ALA A 178 4.07 -3.76 2.06
N GLY A 179 3.99 -4.23 3.29
CA GLY A 179 3.39 -5.50 3.61
C GLY A 179 2.45 -5.39 4.80
N TRP A 180 1.51 -6.30 4.86
CA TRP A 180 0.54 -6.41 5.93
C TRP A 180 0.27 -7.87 6.29
N LEU A 181 0.54 -8.21 7.53
CA LEU A 181 0.18 -9.52 8.08
C LEU A 181 -1.31 -9.49 8.42
N SER A 182 -2.18 -9.91 7.50
CA SER A 182 -3.63 -9.93 7.70
C SER A 182 -4.08 -11.04 8.66
N GLY A 183 -3.22 -12.02 8.91
CA GLY A 183 -3.37 -13.09 9.88
C GLY A 183 -2.01 -13.66 10.26
N PRO A 184 -1.92 -14.60 11.22
CA PRO A 184 -0.65 -15.17 11.70
C PRO A 184 0.16 -15.86 10.59
N ASP A 185 -0.54 -16.46 9.62
CA ASP A 185 0.05 -17.20 8.52
C ASP A 185 -0.31 -16.63 7.15
N ARG A 186 -0.81 -15.38 7.11
CA ARG A 186 -1.21 -14.71 5.87
C ARG A 186 -0.56 -13.36 5.75
N LEU A 187 0.27 -13.20 4.73
CA LEU A 187 0.97 -11.97 4.39
C LEU A 187 0.53 -11.45 3.03
N GLU A 188 0.18 -10.18 2.97
CA GLU A 188 -0.04 -9.44 1.74
C GLU A 188 1.11 -8.46 1.52
N ARG A 189 1.62 -8.42 0.28
CA ARG A 189 2.69 -7.49 -0.11
C ARG A 189 2.29 -6.72 -1.34
N LEU A 190 2.62 -5.44 -1.37
CA LEU A 190 2.52 -4.57 -2.52
C LEU A 190 3.88 -3.98 -2.80
N VAL A 191 4.36 -4.13 -4.02
CA VAL A 191 5.67 -3.64 -4.45
C VAL A 191 5.50 -2.82 -5.72
N ARG A 192 6.15 -1.66 -5.79
CA ARG A 192 6.26 -0.86 -7.00
C ARG A 192 7.72 -0.82 -7.43
N TYR A 193 7.96 -1.12 -8.69
CA TYR A 193 9.29 -1.19 -9.30
C TYR A 193 9.53 0.00 -10.22
N TYR A 194 10.73 0.52 -10.19
CA TYR A 194 11.21 1.65 -11.00
C TYR A 194 12.55 1.31 -11.62
N ASP A 195 12.75 1.75 -12.87
CA ASP A 195 14.05 1.60 -13.53
C ASP A 195 15.07 2.66 -13.09
N ALA A 196 16.28 2.58 -13.64
CA ALA A 196 17.36 3.51 -13.33
C ALA A 196 17.12 4.94 -13.83
N SER A 197 16.11 5.17 -14.70
CA SER A 197 15.67 6.50 -15.07
C SER A 197 14.62 7.06 -14.11
N GLY A 198 14.19 6.26 -13.14
CA GLY A 198 13.12 6.57 -12.20
C GLY A 198 11.73 6.41 -12.79
N ALA A 199 11.58 5.77 -13.96
CA ALA A 199 10.28 5.47 -14.53
C ALA A 199 9.65 4.25 -13.87
N TRP A 200 8.35 4.31 -13.60
CA TRP A 200 7.61 3.17 -13.10
C TRP A 200 7.55 2.05 -14.12
N LEU A 201 7.94 0.86 -13.70
CA LEU A 201 7.94 -0.37 -14.52
C LEU A 201 6.70 -1.23 -14.28
N SER A 202 6.40 -1.50 -13.01
CA SER A 202 5.33 -2.40 -12.64
C SER A 202 4.88 -2.23 -11.20
N ALA A 203 3.73 -2.80 -10.89
CA ALA A 203 3.26 -3.01 -9.54
C ALA A 203 2.87 -4.47 -9.34
N CYS A 204 3.24 -5.04 -8.20
CA CYS A 204 2.91 -6.40 -7.83
C CYS A 204 2.08 -6.43 -6.56
N HIS A 205 1.09 -7.31 -6.54
CA HIS A 205 0.37 -7.73 -5.34
C HIS A 205 0.61 -9.22 -5.10
N GLU A 206 1.09 -9.55 -3.91
CA GLU A 206 1.36 -10.93 -3.50
C GLU A 206 0.45 -11.31 -2.34
N LEU A 207 -0.22 -12.44 -2.48
CA LEU A 207 -0.98 -13.11 -1.44
C LEU A 207 -0.21 -14.35 -1.03
N LEU A 208 0.36 -14.32 0.17
CA LEU A 208 1.31 -15.31 0.64
C LEU A 208 0.78 -16.00 1.90
N ASN A 209 0.98 -17.30 1.96
CA ASN A 209 0.76 -18.11 3.15
C ASN A 209 2.11 -18.62 3.68
N ARG A 210 2.22 -18.72 5.00
CA ARG A 210 3.39 -19.28 5.66
C ARG A 210 3.51 -20.76 5.31
N LEU A 211 4.69 -21.16 4.92
CA LEU A 211 4.99 -22.60 4.83
C LEU A 211 5.23 -23.11 6.26
N GLY A 212 4.49 -24.15 6.64
CA GLY A 212 4.71 -24.81 7.93
C GLY A 212 6.15 -25.32 8.01
N GLY A 213 6.81 -25.05 9.13
CA GLY A 213 8.09 -25.65 9.46
C GLY A 213 7.92 -27.12 9.81
#